data_d046762a95aee6c1065173772e5ea192
#
_entry.id   d046762a95aee6c1065173772e5ea192
#
_cell.length_a   1.000
_cell.length_b   1.000
_cell.length_c   1.000
_cell.angle_alpha   90.00
_cell.angle_beta   90.00
_cell.angle_gamma   90.00
#
_symmetry.space_group_name_H-M   'P 1'
#
loop_
_entity.id
_entity.type
_entity.pdbx_description
1 polymer ?
#
loop_
_entity_poly.entity_id
_entity_poly.type
_entity_poly.pdbx_seq_one_letter_code
_entity_poly.pdbx_strand_id
1 'polypeptide(L)'
;MEHKTTRRMLAMAAILGLGGLVALQAQARTGTAEEIAERLRPAGELCLQGMDCGGAPAPAPVATAGTRSGSDVYNSVCMACHTTGAAGAPMKGDVAAWAERLTQGMDTLYAHSIDGFIGNNGVMPARGGNPNLSDDEVKAAVDYLVDASR
;
A
#
# COMPACT_ATOMS: atom_id res chain seq x y z
N MET A 1 -34.45 -60.36 12.27
CA MET A 1 -33.60 -59.59 13.17
C MET A 1 -32.28 -59.09 12.52
N GLU A 2 -31.85 -59.56 11.36
CA GLU A 2 -30.58 -59.25 10.70
C GLU A 2 -30.54 -57.89 10.06
N HIS A 3 -31.60 -57.33 9.54
CA HIS A 3 -31.59 -56.02 8.85
C HIS A 3 -31.27 -54.81 9.72
N LYS A 4 -31.49 -54.89 11.03
CA LYS A 4 -31.18 -53.76 11.95
C LYS A 4 -29.68 -53.66 12.28
N THR A 5 -28.98 -54.80 12.31
CA THR A 5 -27.56 -54.88 12.63
C THR A 5 -26.71 -54.38 11.47
N THR A 6 -27.07 -54.74 10.24
CA THR A 6 -26.38 -54.32 9.00
C THR A 6 -26.48 -52.81 8.77
N ARG A 7 -27.65 -52.20 9.04
CA ARG A 7 -27.84 -50.74 8.94
C ARG A 7 -27.03 -49.95 9.97
N ARG A 8 -26.84 -50.52 11.19
CA ARG A 8 -26.03 -49.87 12.23
C ARG A 8 -24.53 -49.94 11.94
N MET A 9 -24.05 -51.02 11.35
CA MET A 9 -22.65 -51.16 10.94
C MET A 9 -22.30 -50.26 9.75
N LEU A 10 -23.20 -50.10 8.78
CA LEU A 10 -23.00 -49.17 7.65
C LEU A 10 -22.99 -47.69 8.10
N ALA A 11 -23.83 -47.34 9.08
CA ALA A 11 -23.86 -45.99 9.61
C ALA A 11 -22.58 -45.62 10.39
N MET A 12 -22.02 -46.58 11.16
CA MET A 12 -20.75 -46.35 11.88
C MET A 12 -19.54 -46.24 10.94
N ALA A 13 -19.51 -47.03 9.86
CA ALA A 13 -18.41 -46.92 8.86
C ALA A 13 -18.42 -45.59 8.11
N ALA A 14 -19.61 -45.02 7.83
CA ALA A 14 -19.74 -43.72 7.19
C ALA A 14 -19.26 -42.56 8.08
N ILE A 15 -19.50 -42.61 9.39
CA ILE A 15 -19.09 -41.60 10.35
C ILE A 15 -17.57 -41.59 10.52
N LEU A 16 -16.92 -42.76 10.57
CA LEU A 16 -15.47 -42.87 10.66
C LEU A 16 -14.77 -42.42 9.38
N GLY A 17 -15.35 -42.61 8.21
CA GLY A 17 -14.82 -42.16 6.92
C GLY A 17 -14.87 -40.64 6.77
N LEU A 18 -15.95 -39.99 7.18
CA LEU A 18 -16.06 -38.52 7.13
C LEU A 18 -15.10 -37.82 8.12
N GLY A 19 -14.90 -38.40 9.30
CA GLY A 19 -13.98 -37.84 10.31
C GLY A 19 -12.51 -37.83 9.85
N GLY A 20 -12.10 -38.87 9.11
CA GLY A 20 -10.75 -38.99 8.55
C GLY A 20 -10.46 -37.96 7.44
N LEU A 21 -11.43 -37.66 6.58
CA LEU A 21 -11.26 -36.65 5.52
C LEU A 21 -11.15 -35.22 6.04
N VAL A 22 -11.89 -34.91 7.11
CA VAL A 22 -11.84 -33.55 7.70
C VAL A 22 -10.50 -33.30 8.44
N ALA A 23 -9.94 -34.33 9.09
CA ALA A 23 -8.64 -34.24 9.75
C ALA A 23 -7.48 -34.06 8.75
N LEU A 24 -7.55 -34.67 7.55
CA LEU A 24 -6.54 -34.50 6.52
C LEU A 24 -6.55 -33.09 5.90
N GLN A 25 -7.70 -32.44 5.81
CA GLN A 25 -7.81 -31.07 5.28
C GLN A 25 -7.34 -30.00 6.27
N ALA A 26 -7.38 -30.26 7.57
CA ALA A 26 -6.87 -29.33 8.58
C ALA A 26 -5.34 -29.27 8.59
N GLN A 27 -4.64 -30.32 8.24
CA GLN A 27 -3.17 -30.36 8.18
C GLN A 27 -2.60 -29.66 6.94
N ALA A 28 -3.39 -29.48 5.87
CA ALA A 28 -2.95 -28.81 4.64
C ALA A 28 -2.85 -27.28 4.76
N ARG A 29 -3.23 -26.70 5.90
CA ARG A 29 -3.27 -25.24 6.10
C ARG A 29 -2.24 -24.69 7.10
N THR A 30 -1.57 -25.56 7.83
CA THR A 30 -0.51 -25.14 8.75
C THR A 30 0.83 -25.41 8.10
N GLY A 31 1.41 -24.43 7.45
CA GLY A 31 2.78 -24.51 7.01
C GLY A 31 3.69 -24.83 8.19
N THR A 32 4.78 -25.57 7.96
CA THR A 32 5.77 -25.85 9.00
C THR A 32 6.42 -24.55 9.48
N ALA A 33 6.98 -24.57 10.69
CA ALA A 33 7.69 -23.40 11.20
C ALA A 33 8.82 -22.95 10.26
N GLU A 34 9.45 -23.91 9.56
CA GLU A 34 10.47 -23.65 8.56
C GLU A 34 9.93 -22.93 7.32
N GLU A 35 8.76 -23.35 6.81
CA GLU A 35 8.11 -22.68 5.67
C GLU A 35 7.67 -21.26 6.03
N ILE A 36 7.22 -21.05 7.25
CA ILE A 36 6.85 -19.72 7.74
C ILE A 36 8.08 -18.85 7.88
N ALA A 37 9.18 -19.38 8.45
CA ALA A 37 10.44 -18.67 8.60
C ALA A 37 11.04 -18.28 7.24
N GLU A 38 10.94 -19.15 6.23
CA GLU A 38 11.41 -18.85 4.87
C GLU A 38 10.59 -17.74 4.21
N ARG A 39 9.28 -17.73 4.38
CA ARG A 39 8.40 -16.65 3.88
C ARG A 39 8.61 -15.32 4.58
N LEU A 40 9.01 -15.36 5.85
CA LEU A 40 9.27 -14.18 6.67
C LEU A 40 10.75 -13.76 6.62
N ARG A 41 11.58 -14.46 5.86
CA ARG A 41 12.97 -14.07 5.71
C ARG A 41 13.05 -12.66 5.15
N PRO A 42 13.78 -11.75 5.81
CA PRO A 42 13.96 -10.39 5.30
C PRO A 42 14.54 -10.42 3.88
N ALA A 43 14.06 -9.56 3.00
CA ALA A 43 14.52 -9.47 1.61
C ALA A 43 15.94 -8.88 1.49
N GLY A 44 16.64 -8.64 2.60
CA GLY A 44 18.00 -8.13 2.65
C GLY A 44 18.54 -8.11 4.08
N GLU A 45 19.85 -8.00 4.21
CA GLU A 45 20.52 -7.77 5.49
C GLU A 45 20.61 -6.27 5.76
N LEU A 46 20.27 -5.87 6.99
CA LEU A 46 20.46 -4.48 7.43
C LEU A 46 21.95 -4.25 7.68
N CYS A 47 22.55 -3.45 6.80
CA CYS A 47 23.91 -3.03 6.98
C CYS A 47 23.98 -1.78 7.86
N LEU A 48 24.48 -1.93 9.07
CA LEU A 48 24.70 -0.79 9.96
C LEU A 48 26.02 -0.10 9.59
N GLN A 49 26.07 1.21 9.76
CA GLN A 49 27.27 2.02 9.46
C GLN A 49 28.48 1.49 10.24
N GLY A 50 29.50 1.05 9.52
CA GLY A 50 30.72 0.45 10.09
C GLY A 50 30.79 -1.08 10.05
N MET A 51 29.78 -1.77 9.50
CA MET A 51 29.85 -3.23 9.26
C MET A 51 30.23 -3.52 7.81
N ASP A 52 31.13 -4.50 7.64
CA ASP A 52 31.55 -4.97 6.31
C ASP A 52 30.50 -5.95 5.77
N CYS A 53 29.49 -5.41 5.09
CA CYS A 53 28.40 -6.21 4.52
C CYS A 53 28.80 -6.68 3.12
N GLY A 54 29.53 -7.77 3.06
CA GLY A 54 30.09 -8.35 1.83
C GLY A 54 29.19 -8.18 0.59
N GLY A 55 29.50 -7.19 -0.23
CA GLY A 55 29.16 -7.15 -1.65
C GLY A 55 27.71 -6.95 -2.07
N ALA A 56 26.77 -6.60 -1.19
CA ALA A 56 25.50 -6.07 -1.64
C ALA A 56 25.78 -4.73 -2.37
N PRO A 57 25.26 -4.51 -3.59
CA PRO A 57 25.40 -3.21 -4.21
C PRO A 57 24.83 -2.19 -3.24
N ALA A 58 25.64 -1.18 -2.88
CA ALA A 58 25.20 -0.06 -2.07
C ALA A 58 23.84 0.40 -2.62
N PRO A 59 22.84 0.68 -1.78
CA PRO A 59 21.61 1.30 -2.27
C PRO A 59 22.06 2.45 -3.15
N ALA A 60 21.58 2.45 -4.40
CA ALA A 60 21.94 3.48 -5.36
C ALA A 60 21.82 4.83 -4.64
N PRO A 61 22.83 5.71 -4.75
CA PRO A 61 22.77 7.00 -4.08
C PRO A 61 21.39 7.58 -4.37
N VAL A 62 20.68 7.93 -3.30
CA VAL A 62 19.42 8.66 -3.41
C VAL A 62 19.75 9.79 -4.38
N ALA A 63 19.16 9.74 -5.56
CA ALA A 63 19.51 10.63 -6.64
C ALA A 63 19.55 12.02 -6.06
N THR A 64 20.77 12.61 -6.05
CA THR A 64 20.95 14.02 -5.76
C THR A 64 19.93 14.74 -6.61
N ALA A 65 19.10 15.56 -5.99
CA ALA A 65 17.96 16.26 -6.53
C ALA A 65 18.21 16.89 -7.92
N GLY A 66 18.16 16.08 -8.95
CA GLY A 66 17.67 16.51 -10.23
C GLY A 66 16.17 16.58 -10.05
N THR A 67 15.59 17.74 -10.18
CA THR A 67 14.17 18.00 -10.02
C THR A 67 13.38 16.97 -10.82
N ARG A 68 12.76 16.01 -10.12
CA ARG A 68 11.85 15.06 -10.75
C ARG A 68 10.72 15.85 -11.40
N SER A 69 10.22 15.39 -12.54
CA SER A 69 9.08 16.04 -13.16
C SER A 69 7.85 15.98 -12.26
N GLY A 70 6.94 16.94 -12.38
CA GLY A 70 5.69 16.95 -11.63
C GLY A 70 4.87 15.66 -11.82
N SER A 71 4.88 15.10 -13.04
CA SER A 71 4.24 13.82 -13.35
C SER A 71 4.89 12.64 -12.61
N ASP A 72 6.22 12.61 -12.50
CA ASP A 72 6.92 11.52 -11.82
C ASP A 72 6.67 11.57 -10.32
N VAL A 73 6.70 12.75 -9.72
CA VAL A 73 6.37 12.95 -8.30
C VAL A 73 4.91 12.58 -8.05
N TYR A 74 3.98 13.06 -8.88
CA TYR A 74 2.57 12.69 -8.79
C TYR A 74 2.39 11.17 -8.81
N ASN A 75 2.96 10.49 -9.80
CA ASN A 75 2.82 9.05 -9.97
C ASN A 75 3.46 8.22 -8.84
N SER A 76 4.53 8.73 -8.22
CA SER A 76 5.22 8.01 -7.16
C SER A 76 4.61 8.20 -5.76
N VAL A 77 3.94 9.33 -5.51
CA VAL A 77 3.48 9.71 -4.16
C VAL A 77 1.99 10.11 -4.15
N CYS A 78 1.60 11.08 -4.98
CA CYS A 78 0.31 11.76 -4.87
C CYS A 78 -0.85 10.90 -5.40
N MET A 79 -0.60 10.05 -6.40
CA MET A 79 -1.63 9.27 -7.08
C MET A 79 -2.38 8.32 -6.14
N ALA A 80 -1.77 7.87 -5.06
CA ALA A 80 -2.39 6.94 -4.11
C ALA A 80 -3.73 7.47 -3.58
N CYS A 81 -3.80 8.78 -3.31
CA CYS A 81 -5.02 9.43 -2.84
C CYS A 81 -5.75 10.17 -3.97
N HIS A 82 -5.03 10.92 -4.82
CA HIS A 82 -5.63 11.80 -5.82
C HIS A 82 -6.12 11.09 -7.10
N THR A 83 -5.93 9.78 -7.23
CA THR A 83 -6.56 8.98 -8.29
C THR A 83 -7.89 8.37 -7.83
N THR A 84 -8.00 8.03 -6.55
CA THR A 84 -9.13 7.27 -6.00
C THR A 84 -10.07 8.10 -5.14
N GLY A 85 -9.68 9.32 -4.74
CA GLY A 85 -10.40 10.13 -3.77
C GLY A 85 -10.21 9.66 -2.32
N ALA A 86 -9.20 8.84 -2.04
CA ALA A 86 -8.94 8.32 -0.70
C ALA A 86 -8.75 9.47 0.30
N ALA A 87 -9.24 9.27 1.53
CA ALA A 87 -9.20 10.26 2.61
C ALA A 87 -9.81 11.63 2.24
N GLY A 88 -10.77 11.67 1.29
CA GLY A 88 -11.40 12.90 0.84
C GLY A 88 -10.56 13.76 -0.12
N ALA A 89 -9.50 13.20 -0.69
CA ALA A 89 -8.66 13.88 -1.65
C ALA A 89 -9.44 14.21 -2.94
N PRO A 90 -9.33 15.44 -3.48
CA PRO A 90 -9.90 15.76 -4.78
C PRO A 90 -9.17 14.98 -5.88
N MET A 91 -9.93 14.28 -6.72
CA MET A 91 -9.33 13.45 -7.78
C MET A 91 -8.74 14.32 -8.90
N LYS A 92 -7.67 13.83 -9.50
CA LYS A 92 -7.10 14.44 -10.71
C LYS A 92 -8.10 14.36 -11.85
N GLY A 93 -8.36 15.50 -12.49
CA GLY A 93 -9.33 15.62 -13.59
C GLY A 93 -10.77 15.90 -13.14
N ASP A 94 -11.06 15.93 -11.85
CA ASP A 94 -12.36 16.31 -11.33
C ASP A 94 -12.47 17.83 -11.22
N VAL A 95 -12.86 18.48 -12.33
CA VAL A 95 -13.00 19.93 -12.43
C VAL A 95 -13.91 20.51 -11.34
N ALA A 96 -15.01 19.80 -11.01
CA ALA A 96 -15.96 20.27 -10.01
C ALA A 96 -15.35 20.27 -8.59
N ALA A 97 -14.62 19.21 -8.23
CA ALA A 97 -13.93 19.14 -6.94
C ALA A 97 -12.81 20.17 -6.81
N TRP A 98 -12.20 20.58 -7.93
CA TRP A 98 -11.11 21.56 -7.93
C TRP A 98 -11.57 23.01 -8.04
N ALA A 99 -12.77 23.28 -8.57
CA ALA A 99 -13.25 24.64 -8.83
C ALA A 99 -13.14 25.57 -7.62
N GLU A 100 -13.67 25.18 -6.47
CA GLU A 100 -13.58 25.99 -5.24
C GLU A 100 -12.15 26.10 -4.71
N ARG A 101 -11.37 25.02 -4.79
CA ARG A 101 -9.98 24.99 -4.30
C ARG A 101 -9.07 25.94 -5.07
N LEU A 102 -9.28 26.05 -6.38
CA LEU A 102 -8.50 26.94 -7.25
C LEU A 102 -8.75 28.42 -6.95
N THR A 103 -9.90 28.78 -6.38
CA THR A 103 -10.16 30.17 -5.97
C THR A 103 -9.25 30.66 -4.85
N GLN A 104 -8.64 29.75 -4.08
CA GLN A 104 -7.69 30.09 -3.01
C GLN A 104 -6.33 30.54 -3.52
N GLY A 105 -6.03 30.31 -4.80
CA GLY A 105 -4.76 30.62 -5.45
C GLY A 105 -3.71 29.53 -5.27
N MET A 106 -2.74 29.52 -6.21
CA MET A 106 -1.72 28.47 -6.27
C MET A 106 -0.81 28.48 -5.03
N ASP A 107 -0.46 29.64 -4.48
CA ASP A 107 0.41 29.71 -3.29
C ASP A 107 -0.20 28.99 -2.09
N THR A 108 -1.52 29.10 -1.91
CA THR A 108 -2.24 28.39 -0.84
C THR A 108 -2.22 26.87 -1.10
N LEU A 109 -2.41 26.45 -2.35
CA LEU A 109 -2.37 25.03 -2.71
C LEU A 109 -0.98 24.42 -2.52
N TYR A 110 0.09 25.19 -2.83
CA TYR A 110 1.45 24.77 -2.55
C TYR A 110 1.70 24.62 -1.05
N ALA A 111 1.32 25.63 -0.25
CA ALA A 111 1.49 25.59 1.20
C ALA A 111 0.75 24.38 1.80
N HIS A 112 -0.50 24.13 1.42
CA HIS A 112 -1.26 22.97 1.87
C HIS A 112 -0.61 21.63 1.49
N SER A 113 0.07 21.58 0.36
CA SER A 113 0.73 20.36 -0.11
C SER A 113 2.09 20.14 0.55
N ILE A 114 2.82 21.22 0.87
CA ILE A 114 4.13 21.18 1.53
C ILE A 114 3.98 20.92 3.03
N ASP A 115 3.11 21.68 3.70
CA ASP A 115 2.97 21.67 5.16
C ASP A 115 1.92 20.68 5.65
N GLY A 116 1.10 20.18 4.72
CA GLY A 116 -0.10 19.39 5.05
C GLY A 116 -1.32 20.27 5.30
N PHE A 117 -2.49 19.67 5.21
CA PHE A 117 -3.77 20.38 5.37
C PHE A 117 -4.84 19.49 5.99
N ILE A 118 -5.57 20.02 6.95
CA ILE A 118 -6.74 19.39 7.54
C ILE A 118 -7.96 20.20 7.10
N GLY A 119 -8.76 19.63 6.22
CA GLY A 119 -9.96 20.25 5.69
C GLY A 119 -11.24 19.55 6.14
N ASN A 120 -12.37 20.09 5.77
CA ASN A 120 -13.70 19.53 6.11
C ASN A 120 -13.93 18.15 5.47
N ASN A 121 -13.27 17.86 4.36
CA ASN A 121 -13.47 16.64 3.58
C ASN A 121 -12.39 15.58 3.83
N GLY A 122 -11.34 15.91 4.56
CA GLY A 122 -10.24 14.98 4.83
C GLY A 122 -8.93 15.64 5.20
N VAL A 123 -7.88 14.82 5.22
CA VAL A 123 -6.54 15.23 5.63
C VAL A 123 -5.55 14.97 4.50
N MET A 124 -4.77 15.96 4.11
CA MET A 124 -3.62 15.82 3.25
C MET A 124 -2.35 15.85 4.10
N PRO A 125 -1.57 14.78 4.15
CA PRO A 125 -0.30 14.78 4.88
C PRO A 125 0.72 15.68 4.17
N ALA A 126 1.62 16.28 4.94
CA ALA A 126 2.73 17.08 4.42
C ALA A 126 3.50 16.30 3.35
N ARG A 127 3.78 16.94 2.21
CA ARG A 127 4.51 16.36 1.07
C ARG A 127 3.94 15.01 0.59
N GLY A 128 2.62 14.80 0.74
CA GLY A 128 1.97 13.52 0.43
C GLY A 128 2.44 12.34 1.28
N GLY A 129 3.04 12.61 2.45
CA GLY A 129 3.62 11.61 3.34
C GLY A 129 5.08 11.25 3.05
N ASN A 130 5.72 11.88 2.08
CA ASN A 130 7.14 11.66 1.76
C ASN A 130 8.00 12.89 2.15
N PRO A 131 8.65 12.88 3.33
CA PRO A 131 9.43 14.02 3.82
C PRO A 131 10.69 14.32 2.98
N ASN A 132 11.09 13.42 2.08
CA ASN A 132 12.28 13.59 1.25
C ASN A 132 12.01 14.39 -0.04
N LEU A 133 10.75 14.76 -0.32
CA LEU A 133 10.42 15.64 -1.44
C LEU A 133 10.88 17.08 -1.14
N SER A 134 11.54 17.71 -2.10
CA SER A 134 11.79 19.15 -2.05
C SER A 134 10.51 19.96 -2.30
N ASP A 135 10.49 21.22 -1.90
CA ASP A 135 9.35 22.12 -2.15
C ASP A 135 9.08 22.26 -3.65
N ASP A 136 10.13 22.34 -4.46
CA ASP A 136 9.99 22.48 -5.91
C ASP A 136 9.39 21.23 -6.56
N GLU A 137 9.75 20.03 -6.08
CA GLU A 137 9.14 18.79 -6.54
C GLU A 137 7.66 18.70 -6.15
N VAL A 138 7.30 19.15 -4.95
CA VAL A 138 5.89 19.19 -4.52
C VAL A 138 5.12 20.19 -5.37
N LYS A 139 5.65 21.40 -5.60
CA LYS A 139 5.01 22.41 -6.45
C LYS A 139 4.80 21.90 -7.86
N ALA A 140 5.82 21.29 -8.48
CA ALA A 140 5.68 20.70 -9.81
C ALA A 140 4.59 19.63 -9.89
N ALA A 141 4.43 18.79 -8.84
CA ALA A 141 3.37 17.81 -8.77
C ALA A 141 1.98 18.45 -8.60
N VAL A 142 1.88 19.54 -7.83
CA VAL A 142 0.64 20.32 -7.70
C VAL A 142 0.26 20.94 -9.04
N ASP A 143 1.20 21.54 -9.76
CA ASP A 143 0.95 22.10 -11.09
C ASP A 143 0.42 21.03 -12.04
N TYR A 144 1.08 19.88 -12.10
CA TYR A 144 0.65 18.76 -12.93
C TYR A 144 -0.79 18.29 -12.60
N LEU A 145 -1.13 18.21 -11.32
CA LEU A 145 -2.46 17.80 -10.86
C LEU A 145 -3.52 18.84 -11.20
N VAL A 146 -3.22 20.10 -10.95
CA VAL A 146 -4.13 21.24 -11.18
C VAL A 146 -4.36 21.45 -12.67
N ASP A 147 -3.34 21.39 -13.52
CA ASP A 147 -3.47 21.56 -14.96
C ASP A 147 -4.37 20.50 -15.60
N ALA A 148 -4.36 19.28 -15.06
CA ALA A 148 -5.26 18.22 -15.49
C ALA A 148 -6.72 18.40 -14.97
N SER A 149 -6.96 19.35 -14.08
CA SER A 149 -8.22 19.53 -13.33
C SER A 149 -8.87 20.90 -13.51
N ARG A 150 -8.42 21.66 -14.51
CA ARG A 150 -9.00 22.95 -14.94
C ARG A 150 -9.98 22.80 -16.07
#